data_90b13ce8452b6399cb67cf40d6e18daa
#
_entry.id   90b13ce8452b6399cb67cf40d6e18daa
#
_cell.length_a   1.000
_cell.length_b   1.000
_cell.length_c   1.000
_cell.angle_alpha   90.00
_cell.angle_beta   90.00
_cell.angle_gamma   90.00
#
_symmetry.space_group_name_H-M   'P 1'
#
loop_
_entity.id
_entity.type
_entity.pdbx_description
1 polymer ?
#
loop_
_entity_poly.entity_id
_entity_poly.type
_entity_poly.pdbx_seq_one_letter_code
_entity_poly.pdbx_strand_id
1 'polypeptide(L)'
;MKCNKSLISALLFCALALTLPAGNADLLTNGSFENGLDGWRVNNVGGADATAEPDQQASDGKQSLKIRFGKERRKNVYITVWRSLKVQPWSSYRLSFKAKTRNSKPFWAGMEYRPAIYVKDGNSDWKEYSFEFKSEQRTSVHFRFLVDNTAEGIWLDDVKLEKIPNVSPEAGMEQSILAFGAKPDGKTDCSSAFRKAIQAGVTQLFLPEGNYALAQEIVLPDGFRLRGCGKNSRIIALPSPRKFVLKGGSSSRFSDFAVDAGQQKTHGLYFLRAENIVVERVFISNTKAFGINFDHINHALISNCTIRSAHTGIMQTYCSNIRTMQNTVLDCTKHGIQFWSQDKWRPQFRTRNLWFCNNYVKNAPSGDGGIWGVGVIGVVMSGNIVERAMDVGLDLEWCENAVISGNIVRDTEHGGISLFFSCKNITITGNTVYNDRIYSKAPGGYWVRAGIWLTYPNTKTFKEDYGHENITIAGNTIINGPGPRRAIWIGCGKNILIQGNNLNTATIHHGGEHGNLKTVIKEYSGEKDYRIDSNGEMKER
;
A
#
# COMPACT_ATOMS: atom_id res chain seq x y z
N MET A 1 -6.10 31.75 -62.37
CA MET A 1 -4.74 31.90 -62.98
C MET A 1 -3.76 31.09 -62.14
N LYS A 2 -3.21 30.08 -62.78
CA LYS A 2 -1.90 29.40 -62.57
C LYS A 2 -1.57 28.99 -61.11
N CYS A 3 -1.56 27.77 -60.81
CA CYS A 3 -0.78 26.62 -61.29
C CYS A 3 0.40 26.24 -60.37
N ASN A 4 0.34 25.01 -59.86
CA ASN A 4 1.44 24.05 -59.67
C ASN A 4 2.54 24.34 -58.64
N LYS A 5 2.80 23.43 -57.73
CA LYS A 5 3.58 22.20 -58.05
C LYS A 5 3.61 21.25 -56.85
N SER A 6 3.43 20.02 -57.18
CA SER A 6 3.70 18.80 -56.40
C SER A 6 5.08 18.81 -55.75
N LEU A 7 5.16 18.30 -54.50
CA LEU A 7 6.37 17.73 -53.94
C LEU A 7 6.04 16.36 -53.40
N ILE A 8 6.52 15.35 -54.11
CA ILE A 8 6.58 13.97 -53.73
C ILE A 8 7.59 13.87 -52.59
N SER A 9 7.13 13.55 -51.37
CA SER A 9 8.03 13.17 -50.30
C SER A 9 8.15 11.67 -50.25
N ALA A 10 9.36 11.21 -50.51
CA ALA A 10 9.77 9.82 -50.44
C ALA A 10 9.59 9.28 -49.02
N LEU A 11 8.81 8.23 -48.90
CA LEU A 11 8.74 7.38 -47.69
C LEU A 11 10.06 6.61 -47.57
N LEU A 12 10.90 7.06 -46.65
CA LEU A 12 12.04 6.28 -46.19
C LEU A 12 11.48 5.19 -45.26
N PHE A 13 11.41 3.96 -45.75
CA PHE A 13 11.23 2.78 -44.93
C PHE A 13 12.49 2.62 -44.07
N CYS A 14 12.46 3.08 -42.83
CA CYS A 14 13.41 2.66 -41.82
C CYS A 14 13.03 1.25 -41.38
N ALA A 15 13.78 0.26 -41.88
CA ALA A 15 13.70 -1.08 -41.33
C ALA A 15 14.18 -1.03 -39.89
N LEU A 16 13.21 -1.03 -38.96
CA LEU A 16 13.50 -1.28 -37.56
C LEU A 16 13.92 -2.75 -37.45
N ALA A 17 15.22 -2.98 -37.33
CA ALA A 17 15.72 -4.27 -36.88
C ALA A 17 15.08 -4.56 -35.53
N LEU A 18 14.22 -5.57 -35.49
CA LEU A 18 13.78 -6.20 -34.26
C LEU A 18 15.00 -6.74 -33.52
N THR A 19 15.60 -5.95 -32.68
CA THR A 19 16.51 -6.48 -31.67
C THR A 19 15.67 -7.34 -30.72
N LEU A 20 15.91 -8.64 -30.75
CA LEU A 20 15.49 -9.56 -29.69
C LEU A 20 15.80 -8.91 -28.35
N PRO A 21 14.92 -8.97 -27.35
CA PRO A 21 15.22 -8.42 -26.06
C PRO A 21 16.51 -9.06 -25.56
N ALA A 22 17.51 -8.23 -25.27
CA ALA A 22 18.73 -8.65 -24.61
C ALA A 22 18.33 -9.42 -23.36
N GLY A 23 18.81 -10.65 -23.21
CA GLY A 23 18.59 -11.44 -22.00
C GLY A 23 18.88 -10.58 -20.77
N ASN A 24 18.10 -10.74 -19.72
CA ASN A 24 18.27 -10.00 -18.49
C ASN A 24 19.73 -10.11 -18.04
N ALA A 25 20.41 -8.97 -17.91
CA ALA A 25 21.81 -8.96 -17.49
C ALA A 25 21.90 -9.54 -16.08
N ASP A 26 22.84 -10.46 -15.86
CA ASP A 26 23.18 -10.96 -14.54
C ASP A 26 23.69 -9.81 -13.67
N LEU A 27 23.04 -9.61 -12.55
CA LEU A 27 23.38 -8.55 -11.58
C LEU A 27 24.41 -9.01 -10.54
N LEU A 28 24.86 -10.27 -10.62
CA LEU A 28 25.77 -10.87 -9.67
C LEU A 28 27.13 -11.13 -10.35
N THR A 29 28.16 -10.48 -9.84
CA THR A 29 29.54 -10.73 -10.29
C THR A 29 30.11 -11.96 -9.62
N ASN A 30 30.97 -12.73 -10.31
CA ASN A 30 31.61 -13.94 -9.79
C ASN A 30 30.61 -15.00 -9.23
N GLY A 31 29.48 -15.19 -9.91
CA GLY A 31 28.54 -16.26 -9.59
C GLY A 31 29.00 -17.62 -10.11
N SER A 32 29.88 -17.66 -11.09
CA SER A 32 30.54 -18.85 -11.64
C SER A 32 31.84 -19.22 -10.90
N PHE A 33 32.18 -18.53 -9.82
CA PHE A 33 33.38 -18.79 -8.99
C PHE A 33 34.73 -18.79 -9.70
N GLU A 34 34.81 -18.22 -10.91
CA GLU A 34 36.06 -18.14 -11.71
C GLU A 34 37.19 -17.36 -11.01
N ASN A 35 36.80 -16.45 -10.11
CA ASN A 35 37.73 -15.73 -9.22
C ASN A 35 37.67 -16.28 -7.77
N GLY A 36 37.51 -17.58 -7.63
CA GLY A 36 37.38 -18.24 -6.32
C GLY A 36 36.21 -17.68 -5.51
N LEU A 37 36.47 -17.32 -4.26
CA LEU A 37 35.47 -16.80 -3.33
C LEU A 37 35.33 -15.26 -3.36
N ASP A 38 35.83 -14.56 -4.37
CA ASP A 38 35.71 -13.11 -4.41
C ASP A 38 34.24 -12.66 -4.35
N GLY A 39 33.94 -11.77 -3.39
CA GLY A 39 32.59 -11.30 -3.09
C GLY A 39 31.72 -12.29 -2.30
N TRP A 40 32.18 -13.50 -2.02
CA TRP A 40 31.51 -14.50 -1.18
C TRP A 40 32.15 -14.57 0.20
N ARG A 41 31.36 -14.96 1.20
CA ARG A 41 31.83 -15.18 2.57
C ARG A 41 31.49 -16.60 3.01
N VAL A 42 32.42 -17.19 3.75
CA VAL A 42 32.29 -18.55 4.31
C VAL A 42 32.34 -18.46 5.83
N ASN A 43 31.35 -19.03 6.50
CA ASN A 43 31.32 -19.11 7.96
C ASN A 43 31.09 -20.55 8.40
N ASN A 44 32.02 -21.07 9.20
CA ASN A 44 31.88 -22.30 9.95
C ASN A 44 31.33 -21.96 11.34
N VAL A 45 30.17 -22.49 11.67
CA VAL A 45 29.46 -22.21 12.93
C VAL A 45 29.43 -23.46 13.81
N GLY A 46 29.60 -23.25 15.11
CA GLY A 46 29.51 -24.30 16.11
C GLY A 46 30.58 -25.40 16.02
N GLY A 47 31.76 -25.07 15.47
CA GLY A 47 32.83 -26.03 15.27
C GLY A 47 32.54 -27.02 14.12
N ALA A 48 31.94 -26.54 13.07
CA ALA A 48 31.68 -27.32 11.87
C ALA A 48 32.98 -27.83 11.24
N ASP A 49 33.03 -29.13 10.97
CA ASP A 49 34.11 -29.79 10.21
C ASP A 49 33.75 -29.67 8.72
N ALA A 50 33.99 -28.50 8.15
CA ALA A 50 33.57 -28.20 6.80
C ALA A 50 34.52 -27.26 6.07
N THR A 51 34.65 -27.46 4.75
CA THR A 51 35.45 -26.63 3.86
C THR A 51 34.59 -26.13 2.68
N ALA A 52 34.93 -24.96 2.16
CA ALA A 52 34.39 -24.41 0.93
C ALA A 52 35.56 -23.80 0.14
N GLU A 53 35.89 -24.39 -0.99
CA GLU A 53 37.08 -24.05 -1.78
C GLU A 53 36.85 -24.21 -3.28
N PRO A 54 37.56 -23.48 -4.15
CA PRO A 54 37.48 -23.66 -5.60
C PRO A 54 37.84 -25.09 -6.03
N ASP A 55 37.13 -25.62 -7.02
CA ASP A 55 37.32 -26.95 -7.59
C ASP A 55 37.25 -26.87 -9.13
N GLN A 56 38.01 -27.70 -9.83
CA GLN A 56 38.07 -27.69 -11.31
C GLN A 56 36.88 -28.39 -11.97
N GLN A 57 35.98 -29.01 -11.21
CA GLN A 57 34.75 -29.55 -11.76
C GLN A 57 33.70 -28.42 -11.88
N ALA A 58 33.58 -27.85 -13.06
CA ALA A 58 32.69 -26.74 -13.34
C ALA A 58 31.51 -27.13 -14.22
N SER A 59 30.40 -26.44 -14.14
CA SER A 59 29.28 -26.50 -15.06
C SER A 59 29.32 -25.35 -16.07
N ASP A 60 29.98 -24.27 -15.66
CA ASP A 60 30.24 -23.08 -16.49
C ASP A 60 31.66 -22.60 -16.20
N GLY A 61 32.43 -22.26 -17.26
CA GLY A 61 33.81 -21.80 -17.11
C GLY A 61 34.80 -22.91 -16.72
N LYS A 62 35.71 -22.62 -15.80
CA LYS A 62 36.83 -23.50 -15.42
C LYS A 62 36.78 -23.96 -13.96
N GLN A 63 36.06 -23.25 -13.14
CA GLN A 63 35.99 -23.51 -11.69
C GLN A 63 34.56 -23.49 -11.16
N SER A 64 34.34 -24.19 -10.10
CA SER A 64 33.13 -24.10 -9.27
C SER A 64 33.51 -24.02 -7.79
N LEU A 65 32.57 -23.81 -6.92
CA LEU A 65 32.77 -23.89 -5.48
C LEU A 65 32.41 -25.28 -4.95
N LYS A 66 33.37 -25.97 -4.31
CA LYS A 66 33.15 -27.24 -3.67
C LYS A 66 33.02 -27.08 -2.16
N ILE A 67 31.92 -27.60 -1.61
CA ILE A 67 31.67 -27.69 -0.16
C ILE A 67 31.77 -29.14 0.29
N ARG A 68 32.52 -29.39 1.36
CA ARG A 68 32.56 -30.65 2.09
C ARG A 68 32.10 -30.41 3.52
N PHE A 69 31.37 -31.38 4.10
CA PHE A 69 30.95 -31.35 5.48
C PHE A 69 31.04 -32.76 6.06
N GLY A 70 31.95 -32.96 7.02
CA GLY A 70 32.31 -34.30 7.52
C GLY A 70 31.45 -34.82 8.67
N LYS A 71 30.83 -33.93 9.44
CA LYS A 71 30.08 -34.36 10.66
C LYS A 71 28.57 -34.34 10.41
N GLU A 72 27.86 -35.23 11.10
CA GLU A 72 26.42 -35.27 11.09
C GLU A 72 25.78 -34.00 11.69
N ARG A 73 24.54 -33.75 11.31
CA ARG A 73 23.75 -32.60 11.76
C ARG A 73 23.66 -32.56 13.29
N ARG A 74 24.05 -31.42 13.85
CA ARG A 74 23.83 -31.02 15.22
C ARG A 74 23.25 -29.62 15.29
N LYS A 75 22.53 -29.32 16.35
CA LYS A 75 21.94 -27.98 16.55
C LYS A 75 23.06 -26.93 16.56
N ASN A 76 22.90 -25.91 15.73
CA ASN A 76 23.84 -24.77 15.57
C ASN A 76 25.23 -25.17 15.06
N VAL A 77 25.36 -26.29 14.33
CA VAL A 77 26.61 -26.69 13.66
C VAL A 77 26.34 -26.74 12.15
N TYR A 78 26.96 -25.85 11.39
CA TYR A 78 26.76 -25.74 9.94
C TYR A 78 27.83 -24.90 9.29
N ILE A 79 27.98 -25.06 7.96
CA ILE A 79 28.73 -24.14 7.11
C ILE A 79 27.75 -23.31 6.29
N THR A 80 28.00 -22.01 6.16
CA THR A 80 27.30 -21.16 5.19
C THR A 80 28.26 -20.53 4.21
N VAL A 81 27.86 -20.55 2.95
CA VAL A 81 28.45 -19.70 1.91
C VAL A 81 27.41 -18.66 1.54
N TRP A 82 27.74 -17.40 1.70
CA TRP A 82 26.74 -16.35 1.58
C TRP A 82 27.31 -15.07 0.94
N ARG A 83 26.39 -14.27 0.41
CA ARG A 83 26.68 -12.98 -0.21
C ARG A 83 25.56 -11.99 0.02
N SER A 84 25.92 -10.70 0.17
CA SER A 84 24.96 -9.61 0.12
C SER A 84 24.73 -9.21 -1.35
N LEU A 85 23.47 -9.24 -1.77
CA LEU A 85 23.04 -8.87 -3.10
C LEU A 85 22.44 -7.47 -3.05
N LYS A 86 22.89 -6.57 -3.91
CA LYS A 86 22.25 -5.26 -4.09
C LYS A 86 20.98 -5.44 -4.88
N VAL A 87 19.88 -4.91 -4.37
CA VAL A 87 18.55 -4.97 -5.01
C VAL A 87 17.93 -3.58 -5.02
N GLN A 88 17.05 -3.34 -5.96
CA GLN A 88 16.21 -2.15 -5.95
C GLN A 88 14.99 -2.43 -5.10
N PRO A 89 14.53 -1.50 -4.24
CA PRO A 89 13.30 -1.66 -3.50
C PRO A 89 12.11 -1.99 -4.43
N TRP A 90 11.17 -2.77 -3.90
CA TRP A 90 9.92 -3.10 -4.57
C TRP A 90 10.08 -3.78 -5.94
N SER A 91 11.16 -4.52 -6.13
CA SER A 91 11.46 -5.21 -7.37
C SER A 91 11.42 -6.73 -7.19
N SER A 92 11.04 -7.42 -8.26
CA SER A 92 11.05 -8.89 -8.30
C SER A 92 12.36 -9.38 -8.92
N TYR A 93 12.89 -10.46 -8.39
CA TYR A 93 14.15 -11.06 -8.81
C TYR A 93 14.00 -12.57 -8.92
N ARG A 94 14.72 -13.15 -9.88
CA ARG A 94 14.98 -14.59 -9.96
C ARG A 94 16.43 -14.83 -9.57
N LEU A 95 16.66 -15.74 -8.65
CA LEU A 95 17.98 -16.27 -8.36
C LEU A 95 18.02 -17.70 -8.84
N SER A 96 19.00 -18.02 -9.66
CA SER A 96 19.28 -19.39 -10.12
C SER A 96 20.69 -19.80 -9.78
N PHE A 97 20.95 -21.09 -9.70
CA PHE A 97 22.27 -21.69 -9.51
C PHE A 97 22.27 -23.13 -10.00
N LYS A 98 23.44 -23.64 -10.33
CA LYS A 98 23.64 -25.07 -10.60
C LYS A 98 24.31 -25.75 -9.42
N ALA A 99 23.89 -26.97 -9.15
CA ALA A 99 24.50 -27.81 -8.11
C ALA A 99 24.71 -29.25 -8.59
N LYS A 100 25.84 -29.81 -8.19
CA LYS A 100 26.19 -31.22 -8.33
C LYS A 100 26.49 -31.77 -6.94
N THR A 101 26.10 -33.02 -6.66
CA THR A 101 26.23 -33.63 -5.32
C THR A 101 26.86 -35.01 -5.37
N ARG A 102 27.63 -35.36 -4.32
CA ARG A 102 28.14 -36.70 -4.09
C ARG A 102 28.11 -37.01 -2.59
N ASN A 103 27.46 -38.11 -2.25
CA ASN A 103 27.24 -38.56 -0.88
C ASN A 103 26.80 -37.44 0.06
N SER A 104 25.88 -36.59 -0.45
CA SER A 104 25.35 -35.45 0.26
C SER A 104 23.99 -35.76 0.87
N LYS A 105 23.76 -35.29 2.07
CA LYS A 105 22.41 -35.17 2.63
C LYS A 105 21.78 -33.86 2.09
N PRO A 106 20.46 -33.71 2.20
CA PRO A 106 19.81 -32.47 1.75
C PRO A 106 20.42 -31.21 2.38
N PHE A 107 20.68 -30.24 1.56
CA PHE A 107 21.09 -28.90 1.97
C PHE A 107 20.12 -27.85 1.42
N TRP A 108 20.22 -26.60 1.87
CA TRP A 108 19.30 -25.59 1.38
C TRP A 108 20.00 -24.32 0.89
N ALA A 109 19.33 -23.65 -0.04
CA ALA A 109 19.65 -22.30 -0.50
C ALA A 109 18.47 -21.37 -0.21
N GLY A 110 18.72 -20.11 0.15
CA GLY A 110 17.66 -19.19 0.43
C GLY A 110 18.13 -17.80 0.83
N MET A 111 17.16 -16.98 1.23
CA MET A 111 17.37 -15.59 1.60
C MET A 111 17.34 -15.44 3.11
N GLU A 112 18.20 -14.59 3.64
CA GLU A 112 18.36 -14.37 5.09
C GLU A 112 18.61 -15.71 5.82
N TYR A 113 17.75 -16.10 6.74
CA TYR A 113 17.80 -17.40 7.43
C TYR A 113 16.61 -18.31 7.06
N ARG A 114 16.00 -18.08 5.88
CA ARG A 114 14.85 -18.84 5.41
C ARG A 114 15.22 -19.63 4.17
N PRO A 115 15.01 -20.96 4.18
CA PRO A 115 15.22 -21.77 2.98
C PRO A 115 14.18 -21.40 1.92
N ALA A 116 14.64 -21.23 0.68
CA ALA A 116 13.79 -21.12 -0.49
C ALA A 116 13.76 -22.45 -1.27
N ILE A 117 14.89 -23.14 -1.33
CA ILE A 117 15.05 -24.44 -2.00
C ILE A 117 15.80 -25.41 -1.10
N TYR A 118 15.31 -26.66 -1.07
CA TYR A 118 16.04 -27.82 -0.56
C TYR A 118 16.55 -28.65 -1.74
N VAL A 119 17.86 -28.79 -1.86
CA VAL A 119 18.50 -29.74 -2.77
C VAL A 119 18.52 -31.10 -2.09
N LYS A 120 17.65 -32.01 -2.53
CA LYS A 120 17.38 -33.29 -1.84
C LYS A 120 18.18 -34.48 -2.41
N ASP A 121 18.59 -34.36 -3.67
CA ASP A 121 19.33 -35.45 -4.34
C ASP A 121 20.77 -35.46 -3.88
N GLY A 122 21.16 -36.52 -3.21
CA GLY A 122 22.49 -36.68 -2.60
C GLY A 122 23.59 -37.17 -3.56
N ASN A 123 23.22 -37.67 -4.73
CA ASN A 123 24.11 -38.11 -5.80
C ASN A 123 23.54 -37.71 -7.15
N SER A 124 23.86 -36.52 -7.60
CA SER A 124 23.40 -36.00 -8.90
C SER A 124 24.52 -35.36 -9.68
N ASP A 125 24.41 -35.41 -10.97
CA ASP A 125 25.19 -34.52 -11.85
C ASP A 125 24.58 -33.11 -11.78
N TRP A 126 25.16 -32.16 -12.55
CA TRP A 126 24.74 -30.78 -12.54
C TRP A 126 23.26 -30.63 -12.84
N LYS A 127 22.54 -29.97 -11.92
CA LYS A 127 21.12 -29.61 -12.02
C LYS A 127 20.96 -28.14 -11.72
N GLU A 128 20.06 -27.50 -12.44
CA GLU A 128 19.71 -26.11 -12.23
C GLU A 128 18.56 -26.01 -11.21
N TYR A 129 18.66 -25.00 -10.33
CA TYR A 129 17.68 -24.65 -9.32
C TYR A 129 17.42 -23.15 -9.41
N SER A 130 16.17 -22.74 -9.23
CA SER A 130 15.83 -21.33 -9.21
C SER A 130 14.65 -21.05 -8.29
N PHE A 131 14.60 -19.83 -7.77
CA PHE A 131 13.45 -19.31 -7.04
C PHE A 131 13.31 -17.81 -7.25
N GLU A 132 12.10 -17.31 -7.05
CA GLU A 132 11.79 -15.89 -7.16
C GLU A 132 11.56 -15.29 -5.79
N PHE A 133 11.96 -14.02 -5.63
CA PHE A 133 11.71 -13.26 -4.41
C PHE A 133 11.44 -11.79 -4.73
N LYS A 134 10.77 -11.11 -3.79
CA LYS A 134 10.55 -9.66 -3.84
C LYS A 134 11.45 -8.97 -2.81
N SER A 135 12.09 -7.88 -3.24
CA SER A 135 12.99 -7.11 -2.37
C SER A 135 12.27 -6.33 -1.28
N GLU A 136 10.95 -6.11 -1.43
CA GLU A 136 10.17 -5.23 -0.55
C GLU A 136 10.85 -3.84 -0.45
N GLN A 137 11.01 -3.28 0.75
CA GLN A 137 11.68 -2.00 0.96
C GLN A 137 13.22 -2.08 0.97
N ARG A 138 13.77 -3.27 0.78
CA ARG A 138 15.21 -3.51 0.96
C ARG A 138 16.02 -3.05 -0.23
N THR A 139 17.18 -2.47 0.04
CA THR A 139 18.22 -2.15 -0.95
C THR A 139 19.29 -3.22 -1.06
N SER A 140 19.29 -4.19 -0.12
CA SER A 140 20.14 -5.37 -0.12
C SER A 140 19.46 -6.55 0.56
N VAL A 141 19.82 -7.76 0.16
CA VAL A 141 19.35 -9.02 0.74
C VAL A 141 20.54 -9.98 0.87
N HIS A 142 20.51 -10.88 1.84
CA HIS A 142 21.56 -11.88 2.01
C HIS A 142 21.13 -13.23 1.45
N PHE A 143 21.75 -13.64 0.36
CA PHE A 143 21.61 -14.98 -0.17
C PHE A 143 22.65 -15.92 0.43
N ARG A 144 22.26 -17.16 0.71
CA ARG A 144 23.15 -18.17 1.29
C ARG A 144 22.83 -19.57 0.88
N PHE A 145 23.88 -20.38 0.82
CA PHE A 145 23.82 -21.83 0.91
C PHE A 145 24.13 -22.25 2.35
N LEU A 146 23.40 -23.21 2.87
CA LEU A 146 23.65 -23.75 4.22
C LEU A 146 23.68 -25.26 4.17
N VAL A 147 24.77 -25.82 4.69
CA VAL A 147 25.01 -27.26 4.80
C VAL A 147 25.22 -27.60 6.28
N ASP A 148 24.38 -28.47 6.83
CA ASP A 148 24.40 -28.90 8.23
C ASP A 148 24.44 -30.41 8.37
N ASN A 149 24.73 -31.13 7.31
CA ASN A 149 24.78 -32.57 7.24
C ASN A 149 26.00 -33.05 6.45
N THR A 150 26.31 -34.35 6.56
CA THR A 150 27.43 -34.98 5.82
C THR A 150 27.33 -34.75 4.31
N ALA A 151 28.46 -34.41 3.70
CA ALA A 151 28.60 -34.25 2.27
C ALA A 151 30.06 -34.44 1.85
N GLU A 152 30.34 -35.41 0.99
CA GLU A 152 31.67 -35.58 0.39
C GLU A 152 31.97 -34.54 -0.66
N GLY A 153 30.93 -34.09 -1.36
CA GLY A 153 31.03 -32.98 -2.31
C GLY A 153 29.67 -32.41 -2.66
N ILE A 154 29.56 -31.11 -2.50
CA ILE A 154 28.52 -30.27 -3.08
C ILE A 154 29.25 -29.25 -3.92
N TRP A 155 29.08 -29.30 -5.24
CA TRP A 155 29.62 -28.29 -6.16
C TRP A 155 28.51 -27.31 -6.49
N LEU A 156 28.81 -26.02 -6.39
CA LEU A 156 27.91 -24.92 -6.69
C LEU A 156 28.53 -24.07 -7.79
N ASP A 157 27.73 -23.69 -8.76
CA ASP A 157 28.19 -22.95 -9.91
C ASP A 157 27.07 -22.12 -10.56
N ASP A 158 27.43 -21.23 -11.46
CA ASP A 158 26.52 -20.49 -12.33
C ASP A 158 25.38 -19.79 -11.52
N VAL A 159 25.75 -19.17 -10.37
CA VAL A 159 24.80 -18.40 -9.57
C VAL A 159 24.48 -17.08 -10.24
N LYS A 160 23.24 -16.85 -10.60
CA LYS A 160 22.76 -15.66 -11.31
C LYS A 160 21.68 -14.96 -10.54
N LEU A 161 21.70 -13.64 -10.57
CA LEU A 161 20.62 -12.79 -10.07
C LEU A 161 20.09 -11.96 -11.24
N GLU A 162 18.88 -12.22 -11.63
CA GLU A 162 18.20 -11.48 -12.68
C GLU A 162 17.07 -10.66 -12.10
N LYS A 163 16.98 -9.40 -12.49
CA LYS A 163 15.78 -8.62 -12.19
C LYS A 163 14.69 -9.08 -13.15
N ILE A 164 13.58 -9.54 -12.59
CA ILE A 164 12.39 -9.85 -13.38
C ILE A 164 11.83 -8.50 -13.84
N PRO A 165 11.77 -8.22 -15.15
CA PRO A 165 11.15 -7.02 -15.64
C PRO A 165 9.73 -6.94 -15.09
N ASN A 166 9.32 -5.77 -14.60
CA ASN A 166 7.90 -5.51 -14.41
C ASN A 166 7.31 -5.47 -15.84
N VAL A 167 6.89 -6.62 -16.32
CA VAL A 167 6.34 -6.73 -17.67
C VAL A 167 5.09 -5.88 -17.71
N SER A 168 5.17 -4.75 -18.36
CA SER A 168 4.00 -4.03 -18.81
C SER A 168 3.30 -4.97 -19.80
N PRO A 169 2.08 -5.42 -19.54
CA PRO A 169 1.48 -6.43 -20.40
C PRO A 169 0.93 -5.78 -21.66
N GLU A 170 1.77 -5.54 -22.63
CA GLU A 170 1.35 -5.11 -23.97
C GLU A 170 1.12 -6.26 -24.96
N ALA A 171 1.46 -7.49 -24.60
CA ALA A 171 1.52 -8.60 -25.57
C ALA A 171 0.42 -9.68 -25.42
N GLY A 172 -0.53 -9.56 -24.50
CA GLY A 172 -1.57 -10.57 -24.36
C GLY A 172 -2.90 -10.12 -24.97
N MET A 173 -3.49 -10.88 -25.86
CA MET A 173 -4.86 -10.64 -26.29
C MET A 173 -5.81 -10.83 -25.09
N GLU A 174 -6.72 -9.88 -24.90
CA GLU A 174 -7.75 -9.97 -23.86
C GLU A 174 -8.67 -11.16 -24.15
N GLN A 175 -8.88 -12.02 -23.17
CA GLN A 175 -9.73 -13.21 -23.30
C GLN A 175 -10.98 -13.09 -22.43
N SER A 176 -12.10 -13.52 -22.97
CA SER A 176 -13.35 -13.57 -22.22
C SER A 176 -13.35 -14.71 -21.20
N ILE A 177 -13.83 -14.44 -19.98
CA ILE A 177 -14.00 -15.45 -18.93
C ILE A 177 -14.98 -16.57 -19.36
N LEU A 178 -15.88 -16.28 -20.31
CA LEU A 178 -16.83 -17.27 -20.85
C LEU A 178 -16.09 -18.39 -21.58
N ALA A 179 -14.95 -18.12 -22.21
CA ALA A 179 -14.12 -19.13 -22.86
C ALA A 179 -13.59 -20.20 -21.90
N PHE A 180 -13.56 -19.89 -20.59
CA PHE A 180 -13.11 -20.79 -19.53
C PHE A 180 -14.28 -21.48 -18.81
N GLY A 181 -15.51 -21.32 -19.32
CA GLY A 181 -16.70 -21.98 -18.81
C GLY A 181 -17.44 -21.24 -17.70
N ALA A 182 -17.21 -19.94 -17.53
CA ALA A 182 -18.00 -19.13 -16.62
C ALA A 182 -19.45 -19.00 -17.12
N LYS A 183 -20.39 -19.03 -16.18
CA LYS A 183 -21.82 -18.79 -16.47
C LYS A 183 -22.27 -17.50 -15.79
N PRO A 184 -22.69 -16.50 -16.54
CA PRO A 184 -23.07 -15.19 -16.00
C PRO A 184 -24.49 -15.16 -15.41
N ASP A 185 -24.91 -16.22 -14.72
CA ASP A 185 -26.29 -16.43 -14.22
C ASP A 185 -26.48 -15.99 -12.74
N GLY A 186 -25.39 -15.59 -12.06
CA GLY A 186 -25.38 -15.19 -10.65
C GLY A 186 -25.55 -16.34 -9.65
N LYS A 187 -25.56 -17.59 -10.09
CA LYS A 187 -25.80 -18.79 -9.28
C LYS A 187 -24.70 -19.83 -9.41
N THR A 188 -24.29 -20.12 -10.64
CA THR A 188 -23.23 -21.11 -10.92
C THR A 188 -21.89 -20.59 -10.45
N ASP A 189 -21.15 -21.37 -9.63
CA ASP A 189 -19.81 -21.00 -9.17
C ASP A 189 -18.82 -20.89 -10.34
N CYS A 190 -18.35 -19.69 -10.59
CA CYS A 190 -17.38 -19.36 -11.62
C CYS A 190 -15.92 -19.40 -11.12
N SER A 191 -15.66 -19.79 -9.87
CA SER A 191 -14.29 -19.81 -9.31
C SER A 191 -13.34 -20.69 -10.10
N SER A 192 -13.85 -21.82 -10.65
CA SER A 192 -13.06 -22.71 -11.51
C SER A 192 -12.68 -22.07 -12.86
N ALA A 193 -13.56 -21.24 -13.43
CA ALA A 193 -13.26 -20.54 -14.68
C ALA A 193 -12.12 -19.53 -14.52
N PHE A 194 -12.11 -18.76 -13.43
CA PHE A 194 -11.00 -17.87 -13.11
C PHE A 194 -9.68 -18.64 -12.97
N ARG A 195 -9.69 -19.76 -12.24
CA ARG A 195 -8.47 -20.58 -12.08
C ARG A 195 -7.98 -21.17 -13.40
N LYS A 196 -8.90 -21.65 -14.26
CA LYS A 196 -8.53 -22.14 -15.61
C LYS A 196 -7.89 -21.04 -16.46
N ALA A 197 -8.45 -19.83 -16.44
CA ALA A 197 -7.86 -18.70 -17.15
C ALA A 197 -6.44 -18.39 -16.64
N ILE A 198 -6.24 -18.34 -15.33
CA ILE A 198 -4.93 -18.11 -14.71
C ILE A 198 -3.93 -19.23 -15.06
N GLN A 199 -4.34 -20.50 -14.98
CA GLN A 199 -3.53 -21.66 -15.32
C GLN A 199 -3.14 -21.70 -16.80
N ALA A 200 -4.02 -21.19 -17.68
CA ALA A 200 -3.74 -21.04 -19.10
C ALA A 200 -2.79 -19.85 -19.43
N GLY A 201 -2.30 -19.14 -18.41
CA GLY A 201 -1.39 -18.01 -18.60
C GLY A 201 -2.06 -16.71 -19.06
N VAL A 202 -3.39 -16.61 -18.95
CA VAL A 202 -4.11 -15.38 -19.30
C VAL A 202 -3.71 -14.27 -18.33
N THR A 203 -3.29 -13.13 -18.89
CA THR A 203 -2.94 -11.93 -18.14
C THR A 203 -3.95 -10.78 -18.32
N GLN A 204 -4.79 -10.86 -19.35
CA GLN A 204 -5.85 -9.89 -19.61
C GLN A 204 -7.19 -10.63 -19.73
N LEU A 205 -8.05 -10.46 -18.74
CA LEU A 205 -9.33 -11.14 -18.65
C LEU A 205 -10.48 -10.15 -18.73
N PHE A 206 -11.40 -10.41 -19.63
CA PHE A 206 -12.60 -9.64 -19.82
C PHE A 206 -13.81 -10.35 -19.20
N LEU A 207 -14.59 -9.60 -18.46
CA LEU A 207 -15.88 -10.00 -17.92
C LEU A 207 -16.98 -9.37 -18.78
N PRO A 208 -17.60 -10.08 -19.72
CA PRO A 208 -18.81 -9.61 -20.37
C PRO A 208 -19.92 -9.25 -19.37
N GLU A 209 -20.97 -8.62 -19.84
CA GLU A 209 -22.14 -8.35 -19.00
C GLU A 209 -22.71 -9.64 -18.41
N GLY A 210 -23.07 -9.58 -17.14
CA GLY A 210 -23.64 -10.69 -16.40
C GLY A 210 -23.20 -10.78 -14.95
N ASN A 211 -23.75 -11.74 -14.24
CA ASN A 211 -23.51 -11.97 -12.83
C ASN A 211 -22.65 -13.23 -12.64
N TYR A 212 -21.45 -13.07 -12.11
CA TYR A 212 -20.47 -14.15 -11.94
C TYR A 212 -20.36 -14.52 -10.45
N ALA A 213 -21.02 -15.58 -10.05
CA ALA A 213 -20.98 -16.04 -8.66
C ALA A 213 -19.64 -16.70 -8.33
N LEU A 214 -19.07 -16.37 -7.18
CA LEU A 214 -17.83 -16.97 -6.68
C LEU A 214 -18.06 -17.62 -5.32
N ALA A 215 -17.84 -18.93 -5.23
CA ALA A 215 -17.83 -19.66 -3.97
C ALA A 215 -16.49 -19.59 -3.24
N GLN A 216 -15.41 -19.20 -3.93
CA GLN A 216 -14.06 -19.14 -3.38
C GLN A 216 -13.38 -17.82 -3.71
N GLU A 217 -12.38 -17.46 -2.91
CA GLU A 217 -11.50 -16.32 -3.18
C GLU A 217 -10.64 -16.58 -4.43
N ILE A 218 -10.41 -15.53 -5.20
CA ILE A 218 -9.58 -15.58 -6.40
C ILE A 218 -8.31 -14.76 -6.16
N VAL A 219 -7.16 -15.39 -6.36
CA VAL A 219 -5.86 -14.73 -6.35
C VAL A 219 -5.38 -14.57 -7.78
N LEU A 220 -5.23 -13.32 -8.21
CA LEU A 220 -4.77 -12.95 -9.53
C LEU A 220 -3.27 -12.66 -9.49
N PRO A 221 -2.49 -13.13 -10.48
CA PRO A 221 -1.03 -12.96 -10.49
C PRO A 221 -0.61 -11.51 -10.70
N ASP A 222 0.69 -11.25 -10.58
CA ASP A 222 1.29 -9.97 -10.92
C ASP A 222 1.04 -9.65 -12.41
N GLY A 223 0.85 -8.36 -12.72
CA GLY A 223 0.58 -7.89 -14.08
C GLY A 223 -0.83 -8.16 -14.61
N PHE A 224 -1.71 -8.74 -13.80
CA PHE A 224 -3.04 -9.15 -14.26
C PHE A 224 -3.96 -7.95 -14.51
N ARG A 225 -4.61 -7.96 -15.67
CA ARG A 225 -5.64 -6.98 -16.04
C ARG A 225 -7.02 -7.65 -16.00
N LEU A 226 -7.92 -7.10 -15.19
CA LEU A 226 -9.31 -7.51 -15.13
C LEU A 226 -10.19 -6.34 -15.54
N ARG A 227 -10.95 -6.51 -16.61
CA ARG A 227 -11.84 -5.48 -17.13
C ARG A 227 -13.25 -6.05 -17.37
N GLY A 228 -14.25 -5.23 -17.15
CA GLY A 228 -15.65 -5.59 -17.45
C GLY A 228 -16.37 -4.52 -18.27
N CYS A 229 -17.72 -4.53 -18.19
CA CYS A 229 -18.67 -3.60 -18.83
C CYS A 229 -19.34 -2.70 -17.78
N GLY A 230 -18.57 -2.18 -16.81
CA GLY A 230 -19.10 -1.37 -15.72
C GLY A 230 -19.93 -2.18 -14.73
N LYS A 231 -21.00 -1.61 -14.21
CA LYS A 231 -21.89 -2.26 -13.22
C LYS A 231 -22.55 -3.53 -13.72
N ASN A 232 -22.62 -3.70 -15.02
CA ASN A 232 -23.27 -4.85 -15.66
C ASN A 232 -22.40 -6.11 -15.61
N SER A 233 -21.10 -5.99 -15.42
CA SER A 233 -20.20 -7.12 -15.16
C SER A 233 -20.02 -7.28 -13.66
N ARG A 234 -20.84 -8.10 -13.03
CA ARG A 234 -20.92 -8.20 -11.57
C ARG A 234 -20.37 -9.51 -11.04
N ILE A 235 -19.39 -9.44 -10.17
CA ILE A 235 -18.90 -10.56 -9.38
C ILE A 235 -19.71 -10.59 -8.07
N ILE A 236 -20.30 -11.74 -7.75
CA ILE A 236 -21.13 -11.93 -6.55
C ILE A 236 -20.45 -12.97 -5.65
N ALA A 237 -20.14 -12.59 -4.43
CA ALA A 237 -19.59 -13.51 -3.44
C ALA A 237 -20.71 -14.38 -2.85
N LEU A 238 -20.71 -15.66 -3.15
CA LEU A 238 -21.60 -16.64 -2.51
C LEU A 238 -21.23 -16.80 -1.03
N PRO A 239 -22.16 -17.18 -0.14
CA PRO A 239 -21.87 -17.41 1.27
C PRO A 239 -20.77 -18.46 1.46
N SER A 240 -19.62 -18.04 1.99
CA SER A 240 -18.48 -18.90 2.29
C SER A 240 -17.45 -18.13 3.13
N PRO A 241 -16.81 -18.75 4.11
CA PRO A 241 -15.70 -18.13 4.83
C PRO A 241 -14.56 -17.78 3.88
N ARG A 242 -14.20 -16.51 3.79
CA ARG A 242 -13.09 -16.01 2.96
C ARG A 242 -12.58 -14.67 3.48
N LYS A 243 -11.33 -14.35 3.18
CA LYS A 243 -10.74 -13.07 3.55
C LYS A 243 -11.09 -11.98 2.53
N PHE A 244 -11.15 -12.30 1.25
CA PHE A 244 -11.39 -11.37 0.16
C PHE A 244 -12.18 -12.04 -0.99
N VAL A 245 -12.78 -11.23 -1.85
CA VAL A 245 -13.39 -11.74 -3.10
C VAL A 245 -12.31 -11.90 -4.16
N LEU A 246 -11.57 -10.82 -4.43
CA LEU A 246 -10.44 -10.82 -5.36
C LEU A 246 -9.19 -10.29 -4.67
N LYS A 247 -8.04 -10.93 -4.89
CA LYS A 247 -6.73 -10.43 -4.53
C LYS A 247 -5.91 -10.21 -5.78
N GLY A 248 -5.38 -8.98 -5.96
CA GLY A 248 -4.45 -8.65 -7.03
C GLY A 248 -2.99 -8.68 -6.59
N GLY A 249 -2.09 -8.88 -7.54
CA GLY A 249 -0.65 -8.77 -7.38
C GLY A 249 -0.11 -7.41 -7.81
N SER A 250 1.22 -7.29 -7.93
CA SER A 250 1.89 -6.08 -8.43
C SER A 250 1.56 -5.83 -9.90
N SER A 251 1.63 -4.57 -10.33
CA SER A 251 1.35 -4.14 -11.71
C SER A 251 -0.04 -4.54 -12.24
N SER A 252 -0.99 -4.78 -11.33
CA SER A 252 -2.37 -5.15 -11.67
C SER A 252 -3.18 -3.94 -12.06
N ARG A 253 -4.12 -4.15 -13.02
CA ARG A 253 -5.11 -3.15 -13.39
C ARG A 253 -6.51 -3.75 -13.35
N PHE A 254 -7.37 -3.17 -12.55
CA PHE A 254 -8.76 -3.58 -12.34
C PHE A 254 -9.68 -2.46 -12.74
N SER A 255 -10.56 -2.69 -13.72
CA SER A 255 -11.43 -1.62 -14.19
C SER A 255 -12.80 -2.11 -14.68
N ASP A 256 -13.77 -1.22 -14.57
CA ASP A 256 -15.06 -1.35 -15.24
C ASP A 256 -15.85 -2.62 -14.87
N PHE A 257 -15.90 -2.98 -13.59
CA PHE A 257 -16.74 -4.07 -13.11
C PHE A 257 -17.30 -3.80 -11.71
N ALA A 258 -18.19 -4.66 -11.26
CA ALA A 258 -18.78 -4.59 -9.93
C ALA A 258 -18.40 -5.81 -9.08
N VAL A 259 -18.30 -5.60 -7.75
CA VAL A 259 -18.15 -6.67 -6.74
C VAL A 259 -19.24 -6.48 -5.68
N ASP A 260 -20.05 -7.50 -5.50
CA ASP A 260 -20.99 -7.62 -4.40
C ASP A 260 -20.47 -8.64 -3.39
N ALA A 261 -20.07 -8.19 -2.22
CA ALA A 261 -19.47 -9.03 -1.19
C ALA A 261 -20.50 -9.82 -0.34
N GLY A 262 -21.81 -9.71 -0.67
CA GLY A 262 -22.85 -10.55 -0.09
C GLY A 262 -23.10 -10.35 1.40
N GLN A 263 -22.86 -9.16 1.96
CA GLN A 263 -22.99 -8.84 3.40
C GLN A 263 -22.08 -9.70 4.30
N GLN A 264 -20.96 -10.18 3.78
CA GLN A 264 -20.02 -11.01 4.49
C GLN A 264 -18.85 -10.17 5.07
N LYS A 265 -18.14 -10.72 6.07
CA LYS A 265 -16.91 -10.14 6.59
C LYS A 265 -15.73 -10.51 5.67
N THR A 266 -15.77 -9.99 4.45
CA THR A 266 -14.78 -10.24 3.39
C THR A 266 -14.44 -8.94 2.67
N HIS A 267 -13.18 -8.72 2.30
CA HIS A 267 -12.80 -7.57 1.50
C HIS A 267 -13.31 -7.72 0.05
N GLY A 268 -13.76 -6.64 -0.57
CA GLY A 268 -14.11 -6.65 -1.98
C GLY A 268 -12.87 -6.90 -2.84
N LEU A 269 -11.93 -5.96 -2.81
CA LEU A 269 -10.60 -6.10 -3.41
C LEU A 269 -9.53 -6.05 -2.33
N TYR A 270 -8.52 -6.90 -2.47
CA TYR A 270 -7.39 -6.97 -1.55
C TYR A 270 -6.07 -6.96 -2.30
N PHE A 271 -5.13 -6.16 -1.83
CA PHE A 271 -3.76 -6.13 -2.32
C PHE A 271 -2.81 -6.12 -1.13
N LEU A 272 -1.81 -6.97 -1.17
CA LEU A 272 -0.87 -7.15 -0.07
C LEU A 272 0.56 -7.17 -0.60
N ARG A 273 1.41 -6.27 -0.10
CA ARG A 273 2.83 -6.19 -0.44
C ARG A 273 3.05 -6.18 -1.96
N ALA A 274 2.43 -5.23 -2.60
CA ALA A 274 2.43 -5.09 -4.05
C ALA A 274 2.66 -3.64 -4.46
N GLU A 275 2.93 -3.40 -5.74
CA GLU A 275 3.21 -2.08 -6.26
C GLU A 275 2.62 -1.86 -7.66
N ASN A 276 2.55 -0.59 -8.08
CA ASN A 276 2.09 -0.20 -9.41
C ASN A 276 0.67 -0.68 -9.72
N ILE A 277 -0.27 -0.44 -8.80
CA ILE A 277 -1.65 -0.91 -8.90
C ILE A 277 -2.55 0.19 -9.43
N VAL A 278 -3.46 -0.16 -10.32
CA VAL A 278 -4.53 0.71 -10.80
C VAL A 278 -5.87 0.05 -10.54
N VAL A 279 -6.74 0.73 -9.79
CA VAL A 279 -8.15 0.37 -9.60
C VAL A 279 -8.99 1.55 -10.03
N GLU A 280 -9.76 1.37 -11.09
CA GLU A 280 -10.52 2.48 -11.66
C GLU A 280 -11.92 2.06 -12.14
N ARG A 281 -12.92 2.90 -11.90
CA ARG A 281 -14.33 2.65 -12.28
C ARG A 281 -14.86 1.29 -11.82
N VAL A 282 -14.45 0.86 -10.61
CA VAL A 282 -14.94 -0.36 -9.97
C VAL A 282 -16.03 0.00 -8.96
N PHE A 283 -17.08 -0.82 -8.93
CA PHE A 283 -18.20 -0.69 -8.02
C PHE A 283 -18.13 -1.80 -6.97
N ILE A 284 -18.09 -1.45 -5.69
CA ILE A 284 -18.00 -2.43 -4.60
C ILE A 284 -19.13 -2.18 -3.61
N SER A 285 -19.80 -3.24 -3.21
CA SER A 285 -20.93 -3.13 -2.30
C SER A 285 -21.03 -4.30 -1.30
N ASN A 286 -21.79 -4.03 -0.22
CA ASN A 286 -22.28 -5.06 0.68
C ASN A 286 -21.18 -5.87 1.39
N THR A 287 -20.16 -5.19 1.94
CA THR A 287 -19.14 -5.85 2.75
C THR A 287 -19.17 -5.40 4.21
N LYS A 288 -19.03 -6.35 5.15
CA LYS A 288 -18.77 -6.06 6.57
C LYS A 288 -17.28 -5.95 6.90
N ALA A 289 -16.43 -5.82 5.88
CA ALA A 289 -14.99 -5.55 5.96
C ALA A 289 -14.68 -4.31 5.11
N PHE A 290 -13.57 -4.31 4.38
CA PHE A 290 -13.15 -3.19 3.55
C PHE A 290 -13.58 -3.36 2.10
N GLY A 291 -14.07 -2.30 1.47
CA GLY A 291 -14.37 -2.31 0.04
C GLY A 291 -13.10 -2.57 -0.76
N ILE A 292 -12.12 -1.67 -0.65
CA ILE A 292 -10.76 -1.84 -1.18
C ILE A 292 -9.80 -1.85 0.00
N ASN A 293 -8.97 -2.88 0.10
CA ASN A 293 -7.94 -3.00 1.12
C ASN A 293 -6.55 -3.05 0.51
N PHE A 294 -5.78 -2.01 0.72
CA PHE A 294 -4.35 -1.91 0.40
C PHE A 294 -3.53 -2.11 1.68
N ASP A 295 -2.62 -3.08 1.66
CA ASP A 295 -1.78 -3.42 2.78
C ASP A 295 -0.32 -3.52 2.32
N HIS A 296 0.55 -2.59 2.76
CA HIS A 296 1.94 -2.45 2.31
C HIS A 296 2.04 -2.24 0.77
N ILE A 297 1.31 -1.28 0.25
CA ILE A 297 1.30 -0.95 -1.17
C ILE A 297 2.16 0.27 -1.44
N ASN A 298 2.90 0.22 -2.54
CA ASN A 298 3.67 1.35 -3.05
C ASN A 298 3.30 1.65 -4.50
N HIS A 299 3.10 2.93 -4.82
CA HIS A 299 2.64 3.40 -6.12
C HIS A 299 1.30 2.78 -6.56
N ALA A 300 0.21 3.48 -6.29
CA ALA A 300 -1.09 3.05 -6.79
C ALA A 300 -2.02 4.23 -7.07
N LEU A 301 -3.00 3.94 -7.92
CA LEU A 301 -4.13 4.81 -8.22
C LEU A 301 -5.44 4.09 -7.91
N ILE A 302 -6.28 4.72 -7.10
CA ILE A 302 -7.69 4.35 -6.90
C ILE A 302 -8.51 5.52 -7.39
N SER A 303 -9.22 5.36 -8.52
CA SER A 303 -9.94 6.49 -9.11
C SER A 303 -11.29 6.12 -9.68
N ASN A 304 -12.23 7.07 -9.59
CA ASN A 304 -13.57 6.93 -10.15
C ASN A 304 -14.33 5.67 -9.67
N CYS A 305 -13.96 5.13 -8.52
CA CYS A 305 -14.61 3.97 -7.94
C CYS A 305 -15.83 4.40 -7.11
N THR A 306 -16.81 3.51 -7.04
CA THR A 306 -17.95 3.66 -6.14
C THR A 306 -17.95 2.54 -5.12
N ILE A 307 -17.84 2.86 -3.85
CA ILE A 307 -17.92 1.90 -2.76
C ILE A 307 -19.16 2.22 -1.92
N ARG A 308 -19.99 1.22 -1.63
CA ARG A 308 -21.21 1.41 -0.86
C ARG A 308 -21.43 0.30 0.16
N SER A 309 -21.97 0.67 1.33
CA SER A 309 -22.34 -0.28 2.38
C SER A 309 -21.18 -1.20 2.77
N ALA A 310 -20.05 -0.59 3.10
CA ALA A 310 -18.87 -1.26 3.63
C ALA A 310 -18.69 -0.94 5.12
N HIS A 311 -17.89 -1.73 5.83
CA HIS A 311 -17.40 -1.32 7.15
C HIS A 311 -16.49 -0.10 7.00
N THR A 312 -15.43 -0.20 6.22
CA THR A 312 -14.62 0.91 5.74
C THR A 312 -14.57 0.86 4.22
N GLY A 313 -14.78 1.99 3.55
CA GLY A 313 -14.82 2.03 2.09
C GLY A 313 -13.47 1.68 1.47
N ILE A 314 -12.45 2.48 1.74
CA ILE A 314 -11.08 2.28 1.26
C ILE A 314 -10.13 2.28 2.46
N MET A 315 -9.36 1.21 2.62
CA MET A 315 -8.33 1.08 3.66
C MET A 315 -6.94 1.02 3.05
N GLN A 316 -6.02 1.80 3.59
CA GLN A 316 -4.61 1.89 3.15
C GLN A 316 -3.70 1.73 4.38
N THR A 317 -3.22 0.51 4.61
CA THR A 317 -2.33 0.21 5.75
C THR A 317 -0.89 0.15 5.27
N TYR A 318 0.01 0.93 5.89
CA TYR A 318 1.43 1.00 5.53
C TYR A 318 1.70 1.26 4.04
N CYS A 319 0.92 2.15 3.43
CA CYS A 319 0.99 2.47 2.01
C CYS A 319 1.78 3.75 1.73
N SER A 320 2.45 3.82 0.58
CA SER A 320 3.16 5.03 0.13
C SER A 320 2.89 5.31 -1.34
N ASN A 321 2.95 6.60 -1.72
CA ASN A 321 2.77 7.05 -3.11
C ASN A 321 1.40 6.64 -3.71
N ILE A 322 0.32 6.80 -2.94
CA ILE A 322 -1.03 6.41 -3.35
C ILE A 322 -1.86 7.64 -3.71
N ARG A 323 -2.51 7.58 -4.87
CA ARG A 323 -3.52 8.55 -5.30
C ARG A 323 -4.90 7.95 -5.19
N THR A 324 -5.74 8.53 -4.33
CA THR A 324 -7.15 8.14 -4.12
C THR A 324 -8.00 9.33 -4.54
N MET A 325 -8.54 9.26 -5.75
CA MET A 325 -9.08 10.44 -6.43
C MET A 325 -10.44 10.17 -7.07
N GLN A 326 -11.35 11.16 -6.99
CA GLN A 326 -12.64 11.12 -7.68
C GLN A 326 -13.49 9.89 -7.33
N ASN A 327 -13.32 9.34 -6.13
CA ASN A 327 -14.12 8.21 -5.69
C ASN A 327 -15.39 8.68 -4.98
N THR A 328 -16.43 7.86 -5.07
CA THR A 328 -17.68 8.01 -4.34
C THR A 328 -17.79 6.91 -3.29
N VAL A 329 -17.78 7.26 -2.01
CA VAL A 329 -17.83 6.33 -0.89
C VAL A 329 -19.05 6.61 -0.04
N LEU A 330 -19.97 5.65 0.03
CA LEU A 330 -21.30 5.83 0.59
C LEU A 330 -21.61 4.79 1.67
N ASP A 331 -22.36 5.23 2.68
CA ASP A 331 -23.00 4.36 3.66
C ASP A 331 -22.03 3.39 4.36
N CYS A 332 -20.79 3.85 4.65
CA CYS A 332 -19.83 3.10 5.45
C CYS A 332 -20.16 3.18 6.93
N THR A 333 -20.05 2.04 7.63
CA THR A 333 -20.44 1.95 9.07
C THR A 333 -19.29 2.32 10.02
N LYS A 334 -18.06 2.44 9.51
CA LYS A 334 -16.90 2.92 10.27
C LYS A 334 -16.28 4.14 9.57
N HIS A 335 -15.35 3.99 8.67
CA HIS A 335 -14.74 5.12 7.97
C HIS A 335 -15.06 5.10 6.48
N GLY A 336 -15.17 6.27 5.86
CA GLY A 336 -15.27 6.36 4.41
C GLY A 336 -13.96 5.94 3.76
N ILE A 337 -12.89 6.68 4.01
CA ILE A 337 -11.52 6.37 3.58
C ILE A 337 -10.61 6.41 4.81
N GLN A 338 -9.79 5.40 4.97
CA GLN A 338 -8.88 5.28 6.09
C GLN A 338 -7.46 4.98 5.63
N PHE A 339 -6.48 5.65 6.22
CA PHE A 339 -5.07 5.29 6.08
C PHE A 339 -4.43 5.11 7.46
N TRP A 340 -3.52 4.12 7.56
CA TRP A 340 -2.97 3.72 8.84
C TRP A 340 -1.50 3.37 8.72
N SER A 341 -0.66 4.11 9.45
CA SER A 341 0.76 3.83 9.57
C SER A 341 1.21 4.15 10.99
N GLN A 342 0.69 3.38 11.95
CA GLN A 342 1.00 3.58 13.36
C GLN A 342 2.23 2.77 13.76
N ASP A 343 3.41 3.20 13.31
CA ASP A 343 4.65 2.69 13.88
C ASP A 343 5.48 3.85 14.47
N LYS A 344 4.98 4.44 15.53
CA LYS A 344 5.68 5.52 16.28
C LYS A 344 7.02 5.06 16.85
N TRP A 345 7.21 3.75 17.01
CA TRP A 345 8.45 3.16 17.51
C TRP A 345 9.51 2.98 16.42
N ARG A 346 9.10 3.16 15.14
CA ARG A 346 9.96 3.00 13.97
C ARG A 346 9.70 4.12 12.96
N PRO A 347 10.05 5.38 13.30
CA PRO A 347 9.77 6.53 12.42
C PRO A 347 10.38 6.40 11.03
N GLN A 348 11.45 5.60 10.87
CA GLN A 348 12.04 5.28 9.57
C GLN A 348 11.13 4.45 8.65
N PHE A 349 10.10 3.80 9.17
CA PHE A 349 9.12 3.04 8.40
C PHE A 349 7.83 3.81 8.13
N ARG A 350 7.77 5.09 8.51
CA ARG A 350 6.60 5.92 8.23
C ARG A 350 6.34 5.98 6.73
N THR A 351 5.09 5.75 6.35
CA THR A 351 4.62 5.84 4.98
C THR A 351 4.61 7.29 4.50
N ARG A 352 4.62 7.48 3.17
CA ARG A 352 4.78 8.81 2.58
C ARG A 352 3.86 9.01 1.39
N ASN A 353 3.51 10.28 1.17
CA ASN A 353 2.89 10.75 -0.06
C ASN A 353 1.54 10.08 -0.35
N LEU A 354 0.52 10.48 0.37
CA LEU A 354 -0.86 10.09 0.11
C LEU A 354 -1.67 11.29 -0.38
N TRP A 355 -2.38 11.10 -1.49
CA TRP A 355 -3.27 12.10 -2.06
C TRP A 355 -4.71 11.62 -2.00
N PHE A 356 -5.57 12.40 -1.36
CA PHE A 356 -7.01 12.22 -1.30
C PHE A 356 -7.65 13.45 -1.95
N CYS A 357 -8.01 13.35 -3.25
CA CYS A 357 -8.45 14.50 -4.00
C CYS A 357 -9.80 14.27 -4.70
N ASN A 358 -10.69 15.25 -4.59
CA ASN A 358 -11.99 15.24 -5.27
C ASN A 358 -12.85 14.00 -4.96
N ASN A 359 -12.74 13.43 -3.76
CA ASN A 359 -13.58 12.32 -3.36
C ASN A 359 -14.89 12.85 -2.74
N TYR A 360 -15.96 12.12 -2.97
CA TYR A 360 -17.23 12.30 -2.25
C TYR A 360 -17.41 11.18 -1.24
N VAL A 361 -17.50 11.54 0.03
CA VAL A 361 -17.64 10.60 1.16
C VAL A 361 -18.89 10.97 1.95
N LYS A 362 -19.79 10.00 2.10
CA LYS A 362 -20.98 10.14 2.96
C LYS A 362 -21.23 8.87 3.74
N ASN A 363 -20.92 8.90 5.03
CA ASN A 363 -21.05 7.72 5.87
C ASN A 363 -22.51 7.36 6.19
N ALA A 364 -22.70 6.12 6.65
CA ALA A 364 -23.93 5.72 7.32
C ALA A 364 -24.17 6.55 8.59
N PRO A 365 -25.38 6.62 9.12
CA PRO A 365 -25.65 7.36 10.35
C PRO A 365 -24.81 6.94 11.56
N SER A 366 -24.25 5.73 11.56
CA SER A 366 -23.34 5.21 12.58
C SER A 366 -21.86 5.26 12.19
N GLY A 367 -21.53 5.84 11.03
CA GLY A 367 -20.15 5.86 10.53
C GLY A 367 -19.30 6.93 11.22
N ASP A 368 -18.09 6.57 11.66
CA ASP A 368 -17.20 7.45 12.41
C ASP A 368 -16.55 8.53 11.53
N GLY A 369 -15.40 8.26 10.97
CA GLY A 369 -14.61 9.26 10.23
C GLY A 369 -14.90 9.31 8.72
N GLY A 370 -14.79 10.49 8.13
CA GLY A 370 -14.91 10.68 6.69
C GLY A 370 -13.64 10.21 5.97
N ILE A 371 -12.59 11.05 5.95
CA ILE A 371 -11.23 10.70 5.51
C ILE A 371 -10.32 10.82 6.73
N TRP A 372 -9.84 9.71 7.22
CA TRP A 372 -9.20 9.61 8.53
C TRP A 372 -7.90 8.82 8.47
N GLY A 373 -6.88 9.27 9.20
CA GLY A 373 -5.70 8.43 9.28
C GLY A 373 -4.49 8.93 10.06
N VAL A 374 -3.54 8.02 10.22
CA VAL A 374 -2.45 8.08 11.21
C VAL A 374 -1.08 7.90 10.57
N GLY A 375 -0.10 8.70 11.01
CA GLY A 375 1.33 8.37 10.94
C GLY A 375 1.98 8.56 9.57
N VAL A 376 1.49 9.45 8.70
CA VAL A 376 2.00 9.63 7.34
C VAL A 376 2.75 10.96 7.20
N ILE A 377 3.80 10.95 6.39
CA ILE A 377 4.55 12.15 5.98
C ILE A 377 4.16 12.49 4.54
N GLY A 378 3.65 13.71 4.32
CA GLY A 378 3.20 14.15 2.99
C GLY A 378 1.78 13.67 2.69
N VAL A 379 0.76 14.36 3.23
CA VAL A 379 -0.65 14.09 2.94
C VAL A 379 -1.26 15.30 2.25
N VAL A 380 -1.99 15.05 1.17
CA VAL A 380 -2.79 16.07 0.51
C VAL A 380 -4.26 15.65 0.55
N MET A 381 -5.11 16.46 1.19
CA MET A 381 -6.56 16.33 1.14
C MET A 381 -7.12 17.56 0.45
N SER A 382 -7.54 17.44 -0.81
CA SER A 382 -7.95 18.61 -1.59
C SER A 382 -9.23 18.36 -2.39
N GLY A 383 -10.15 19.33 -2.35
CA GLY A 383 -11.38 19.29 -3.14
C GLY A 383 -12.36 18.19 -2.77
N ASN A 384 -12.22 17.57 -1.58
CA ASN A 384 -13.12 16.52 -1.15
C ASN A 384 -14.43 17.10 -0.62
N ILE A 385 -15.51 16.36 -0.77
CA ILE A 385 -16.79 16.61 -0.10
C ILE A 385 -17.02 15.48 0.90
N VAL A 386 -17.13 15.83 2.19
CA VAL A 386 -17.36 14.87 3.27
C VAL A 386 -18.63 15.24 4.02
N GLU A 387 -19.54 14.29 4.09
CA GLU A 387 -20.82 14.48 4.75
C GLU A 387 -21.09 13.38 5.80
N ARG A 388 -21.75 13.75 6.87
CA ARG A 388 -22.27 12.82 7.87
C ARG A 388 -21.21 11.86 8.43
N ALA A 389 -20.23 12.43 9.10
CA ALA A 389 -19.30 11.67 9.91
C ALA A 389 -19.64 11.86 11.40
N MET A 390 -19.89 10.77 12.10
CA MET A 390 -20.27 10.81 13.54
C MET A 390 -19.12 11.18 14.44
N ASP A 391 -17.90 11.15 13.93
CA ASP A 391 -16.70 11.61 14.62
C ASP A 391 -16.13 12.84 13.88
N VAL A 392 -15.22 12.66 12.98
CA VAL A 392 -14.53 13.75 12.29
C VAL A 392 -14.68 13.65 10.77
N GLY A 393 -14.75 14.79 10.10
CA GLY A 393 -14.87 14.84 8.65
C GLY A 393 -13.55 14.51 7.96
N LEU A 394 -12.54 15.36 8.15
CA LEU A 394 -11.17 15.16 7.71
C LEU A 394 -10.25 15.11 8.93
N ASP A 395 -9.41 14.10 9.00
CA ASP A 395 -8.57 13.88 10.16
C ASP A 395 -7.15 13.47 9.83
N LEU A 396 -6.20 14.07 10.54
CA LEU A 396 -4.79 13.71 10.55
C LEU A 396 -4.33 13.44 11.97
N GLU A 397 -3.83 12.25 12.22
CA GLU A 397 -3.23 11.89 13.49
C GLU A 397 -1.73 11.65 13.34
N TRP A 398 -0.92 12.35 14.11
CA TRP A 398 0.53 12.18 14.10
C TRP A 398 1.15 12.23 12.68
N CYS A 399 0.63 13.12 11.85
CA CYS A 399 1.05 13.34 10.47
C CYS A 399 1.98 14.54 10.35
N GLU A 400 2.79 14.57 9.30
CA GLU A 400 3.70 15.65 9.01
C GLU A 400 3.65 16.07 7.54
N ASN A 401 3.93 17.37 7.27
CA ASN A 401 4.01 17.93 5.94
C ASN A 401 2.73 17.70 5.13
N ALA A 402 1.60 18.21 5.61
CA ALA A 402 0.31 17.98 4.97
C ALA A 402 -0.40 19.28 4.56
N VAL A 403 -1.27 19.15 3.57
CA VAL A 403 -2.15 20.21 3.10
C VAL A 403 -3.59 19.71 3.09
N ILE A 404 -4.48 20.45 3.74
CA ILE A 404 -5.94 20.26 3.71
C ILE A 404 -6.54 21.51 3.07
N SER A 405 -6.97 21.42 1.81
CA SER A 405 -7.35 22.64 1.07
C SER A 405 -8.58 22.46 0.17
N GLY A 406 -9.44 23.49 0.14
CA GLY A 406 -10.58 23.54 -0.76
C GLY A 406 -11.61 22.43 -0.56
N ASN A 407 -11.71 21.85 0.63
CA ASN A 407 -12.67 20.80 0.95
C ASN A 407 -13.99 21.41 1.45
N ILE A 408 -15.08 20.68 1.24
CA ILE A 408 -16.39 20.94 1.84
C ILE A 408 -16.67 19.83 2.85
N VAL A 409 -16.82 20.21 4.12
CA VAL A 409 -17.10 19.27 5.22
C VAL A 409 -18.38 19.69 5.90
N ARG A 410 -19.35 18.78 5.98
CA ARG A 410 -20.64 19.11 6.58
C ARG A 410 -21.23 17.99 7.42
N ASP A 411 -22.05 18.38 8.39
CA ASP A 411 -22.82 17.47 9.26
C ASP A 411 -21.93 16.44 9.98
N THR A 412 -20.80 16.90 10.51
CA THR A 412 -19.91 16.09 11.35
C THR A 412 -20.21 16.29 12.83
N GLU A 413 -20.12 15.25 13.65
CA GLU A 413 -20.51 15.35 15.06
C GLU A 413 -19.48 16.10 15.91
N HIS A 414 -18.20 15.73 15.83
CA HIS A 414 -17.16 16.26 16.70
C HIS A 414 -16.31 17.34 16.04
N GLY A 415 -15.63 17.03 14.97
CA GLY A 415 -14.80 17.98 14.25
C GLY A 415 -15.03 17.97 12.74
N GLY A 416 -15.07 19.14 12.12
CA GLY A 416 -15.08 19.22 10.66
C GLY A 416 -13.72 18.77 10.13
N ILE A 417 -12.67 19.46 10.56
CA ILE A 417 -11.26 19.15 10.27
C ILE A 417 -10.52 19.03 11.60
N SER A 418 -9.82 17.93 11.82
CA SER A 418 -9.14 17.67 13.09
C SER A 418 -7.68 17.28 12.90
N LEU A 419 -6.85 17.73 13.81
CA LEU A 419 -5.49 17.27 13.99
C LEU A 419 -5.37 16.64 15.38
N PHE A 420 -4.96 15.37 15.43
CA PHE A 420 -4.73 14.65 16.68
C PHE A 420 -3.24 14.39 16.91
N PHE A 421 -2.82 14.40 18.15
CA PHE A 421 -1.47 14.16 18.60
C PHE A 421 -0.45 15.16 18.00
N SER A 422 0.80 14.80 17.83
CA SER A 422 1.88 15.68 17.38
C SER A 422 1.93 15.86 15.86
N CYS A 423 0.93 16.50 15.25
CA CYS A 423 0.98 16.87 13.84
C CYS A 423 1.92 18.06 13.62
N LYS A 424 2.70 18.04 12.52
CA LYS A 424 3.69 19.08 12.22
C LYS A 424 3.64 19.55 10.77
N ASN A 425 3.90 20.85 10.55
CA ASN A 425 3.99 21.45 9.22
C ASN A 425 2.71 21.24 8.41
N ILE A 426 1.54 21.61 8.95
CA ILE A 426 0.24 21.41 8.32
C ILE A 426 -0.34 22.75 7.87
N THR A 427 -0.89 22.79 6.65
CA THR A 427 -1.66 23.91 6.14
C THR A 427 -3.11 23.51 5.97
N ILE A 428 -4.03 24.25 6.60
CA ILE A 428 -5.49 24.11 6.48
C ILE A 428 -6.01 25.40 5.86
N THR A 429 -6.40 25.37 4.58
CA THR A 429 -6.71 26.60 3.86
C THR A 429 -7.86 26.45 2.87
N GLY A 430 -8.70 27.51 2.75
CA GLY A 430 -9.76 27.56 1.75
C GLY A 430 -10.85 26.50 1.89
N ASN A 431 -11.02 25.90 3.07
CA ASN A 431 -12.04 24.90 3.30
C ASN A 431 -13.34 25.56 3.74
N THR A 432 -14.47 24.92 3.41
CA THR A 432 -15.79 25.26 3.94
C THR A 432 -16.25 24.17 4.88
N VAL A 433 -16.47 24.54 6.14
CA VAL A 433 -16.96 23.62 7.17
C VAL A 433 -18.28 24.17 7.70
N TYR A 434 -19.36 23.38 7.59
CA TYR A 434 -20.62 23.79 8.15
C TYR A 434 -21.43 22.62 8.70
N ASN A 435 -22.29 22.92 9.67
CA ASN A 435 -23.13 21.94 10.34
C ASN A 435 -24.53 22.49 10.53
N ASP A 436 -25.49 21.95 9.80
CA ASP A 436 -26.89 22.34 9.88
C ASP A 436 -27.66 21.57 10.95
N ARG A 437 -27.09 20.50 11.50
CA ARG A 437 -27.78 19.60 12.41
C ARG A 437 -27.16 19.57 13.80
N ILE A 438 -28.02 19.54 14.83
CA ILE A 438 -27.64 19.11 16.16
C ILE A 438 -27.85 17.61 16.22
N TYR A 439 -26.76 16.84 16.21
CA TYR A 439 -26.83 15.43 16.55
C TYR A 439 -27.03 15.35 18.07
N SER A 440 -28.22 14.94 18.51
CA SER A 440 -28.73 15.18 19.85
C SER A 440 -28.07 14.38 20.97
N LYS A 441 -27.20 13.42 20.67
CA LYS A 441 -26.52 12.61 21.69
C LYS A 441 -25.19 12.08 21.14
N ALA A 442 -24.11 12.81 21.35
CA ALA A 442 -22.81 12.19 21.36
C ALA A 442 -22.78 11.16 22.50
N PRO A 443 -22.45 9.90 22.28
CA PRO A 443 -22.23 8.97 23.38
C PRO A 443 -21.07 9.48 24.24
N GLY A 444 -21.38 9.86 25.46
CA GLY A 444 -20.39 10.21 26.46
C GLY A 444 -19.72 11.57 26.33
N GLY A 445 -20.41 12.66 26.40
CA GLY A 445 -20.05 13.98 26.93
C GLY A 445 -18.65 14.61 26.76
N TYR A 446 -17.73 13.97 26.08
CA TYR A 446 -16.31 14.31 26.13
C TYR A 446 -15.75 14.98 24.86
N TRP A 447 -16.44 14.93 23.74
CA TRP A 447 -15.89 15.37 22.48
C TRP A 447 -16.18 16.84 22.20
N VAL A 448 -15.16 17.52 21.74
CA VAL A 448 -15.22 18.92 21.37
C VAL A 448 -15.96 19.06 20.06
N ARG A 449 -16.90 19.97 20.02
CA ARG A 449 -17.59 20.36 18.78
C ARG A 449 -16.94 21.60 18.22
N ALA A 450 -16.13 21.44 17.17
CA ALA A 450 -15.48 22.56 16.51
C ALA A 450 -15.46 22.38 14.99
N GLY A 451 -15.43 23.48 14.25
CA GLY A 451 -15.23 23.45 12.82
C GLY A 451 -13.84 22.93 12.49
N ILE A 452 -12.80 23.54 13.07
CA ILE A 452 -11.41 23.07 13.03
C ILE A 452 -10.95 22.82 14.46
N TRP A 453 -10.41 21.63 14.71
CA TRP A 453 -9.99 21.20 16.04
C TRP A 453 -8.55 20.67 16.05
N LEU A 454 -7.68 21.33 16.77
CA LEU A 454 -6.34 20.85 17.10
C LEU A 454 -6.40 20.34 18.55
N THR A 455 -6.16 19.05 18.75
CA THR A 455 -6.26 18.42 20.05
C THR A 455 -5.11 18.81 20.99
N TYR A 456 -5.17 18.40 22.20
CA TYR A 456 -4.11 18.54 23.22
C TYR A 456 -3.21 17.29 23.22
N PRO A 457 -2.01 17.35 23.84
CA PRO A 457 -1.11 16.22 23.96
C PRO A 457 -1.73 15.06 24.74
N ASN A 458 -1.60 13.86 24.23
CA ASN A 458 -1.99 12.64 24.92
C ASN A 458 -0.77 11.85 25.38
N THR A 459 -0.03 12.39 26.35
CA THR A 459 1.21 11.79 26.88
C THR A 459 0.98 10.47 27.63
N LYS A 460 -0.26 10.15 28.02
CA LYS A 460 -0.60 8.86 28.64
C LYS A 460 -0.48 7.71 27.64
N THR A 461 -0.97 7.92 26.42
CA THR A 461 -0.94 6.91 25.36
C THR A 461 0.28 7.05 24.47
N PHE A 462 0.72 8.28 24.22
CA PHE A 462 1.81 8.61 23.31
C PHE A 462 2.84 9.47 24.05
N LYS A 463 3.87 8.85 24.60
CA LYS A 463 4.90 9.54 25.42
C LYS A 463 5.59 10.71 24.69
N GLU A 464 5.63 10.65 23.35
CA GLU A 464 6.25 11.66 22.49
C GLU A 464 5.23 12.65 21.89
N ASP A 465 4.02 12.71 22.43
CA ASP A 465 3.05 13.71 22.00
C ASP A 465 3.35 15.05 22.67
N TYR A 466 3.99 15.93 21.91
CA TYR A 466 4.34 17.30 22.35
C TYR A 466 3.36 18.36 21.85
N GLY A 467 2.26 17.95 21.22
CA GLY A 467 1.30 18.83 20.58
C GLY A 467 1.68 19.22 19.16
N HIS A 468 0.89 20.13 18.60
CA HIS A 468 1.03 20.54 17.20
C HIS A 468 2.09 21.61 17.00
N GLU A 469 2.75 21.61 15.82
CA GLU A 469 3.82 22.54 15.52
C GLU A 469 3.78 23.00 14.06
N ASN A 470 4.01 24.31 13.84
CA ASN A 470 4.07 24.91 12.50
C ASN A 470 2.76 24.69 11.72
N ILE A 471 1.64 25.13 12.25
CA ILE A 471 0.32 24.96 11.64
C ILE A 471 -0.16 26.31 11.08
N THR A 472 -0.70 26.30 9.86
CA THR A 472 -1.38 27.44 9.28
C THR A 472 -2.86 27.13 9.08
N ILE A 473 -3.74 27.97 9.62
CA ILE A 473 -5.20 27.92 9.45
C ILE A 473 -5.62 29.24 8.80
N ALA A 474 -5.84 29.25 7.49
CA ALA A 474 -6.03 30.49 6.78
C ALA A 474 -7.12 30.43 5.70
N GLY A 475 -7.93 31.49 5.57
CA GLY A 475 -8.92 31.62 4.51
C GLY A 475 -10.02 30.55 4.50
N ASN A 476 -10.32 29.93 5.65
CA ASN A 476 -11.40 28.97 5.75
C ASN A 476 -12.73 29.66 6.08
N THR A 477 -13.84 29.08 5.62
CA THR A 477 -15.18 29.50 5.98
C THR A 477 -15.78 28.46 6.94
N ILE A 478 -16.11 28.88 8.16
CA ILE A 478 -16.67 28.00 9.18
C ILE A 478 -18.03 28.54 9.62
N ILE A 479 -19.08 27.80 9.31
CA ILE A 479 -20.46 28.16 9.61
C ILE A 479 -20.99 27.16 10.63
N ASN A 480 -21.19 27.62 11.86
CA ASN A 480 -21.78 26.79 12.89
C ASN A 480 -23.31 26.90 12.86
N GLY A 481 -23.97 25.75 12.77
CA GLY A 481 -25.43 25.66 12.98
C GLY A 481 -25.83 25.87 14.43
N PRO A 482 -27.09 25.66 14.77
CA PRO A 482 -27.59 25.86 16.11
C PRO A 482 -26.91 24.97 17.15
N GLY A 483 -26.43 25.55 18.24
CA GLY A 483 -25.80 24.86 19.37
C GLY A 483 -24.40 25.39 19.71
N PRO A 484 -23.84 24.99 20.85
CA PRO A 484 -22.57 25.51 21.34
C PRO A 484 -21.40 24.84 20.58
N ARG A 485 -21.14 25.31 19.39
CA ARG A 485 -19.95 24.89 18.59
C ARG A 485 -18.95 26.02 18.53
N ARG A 486 -17.68 25.67 18.63
CA ARG A 486 -16.56 26.56 18.40
C ARG A 486 -16.21 26.59 16.93
N ALA A 487 -15.77 27.71 16.40
CA ALA A 487 -15.27 27.73 15.03
C ALA A 487 -13.92 27.01 14.95
N ILE A 488 -12.96 27.45 15.77
CA ILE A 488 -11.62 26.86 15.84
C ILE A 488 -11.33 26.55 17.32
N TRP A 489 -10.84 25.37 17.60
CA TRP A 489 -10.31 25.03 18.91
C TRP A 489 -8.88 24.54 18.81
N ILE A 490 -7.98 25.25 19.49
CA ILE A 490 -6.57 24.91 19.62
C ILE A 490 -6.37 24.40 21.06
N GLY A 491 -6.26 23.10 21.24
CA GLY A 491 -5.97 22.49 22.54
C GLY A 491 -4.55 22.76 22.99
N CYS A 492 -3.58 22.59 22.07
CA CYS A 492 -2.17 22.93 22.30
C CYS A 492 -1.44 23.11 20.98
N GLY A 493 -0.29 23.76 21.05
CA GLY A 493 0.61 23.87 19.89
C GLY A 493 1.50 25.11 19.97
N LYS A 494 2.44 25.18 19.06
CA LYS A 494 3.36 26.33 18.92
C LYS A 494 3.57 26.65 17.43
N ASN A 495 3.93 27.88 17.15
CA ASN A 495 4.10 28.39 15.78
C ASN A 495 2.84 28.18 14.93
N ILE A 496 1.67 28.55 15.44
CA ILE A 496 0.39 28.42 14.74
C ILE A 496 -0.05 29.79 14.24
N LEU A 497 -0.37 29.88 12.94
CA LEU A 497 -0.95 31.07 12.33
C LEU A 497 -2.43 30.85 12.05
N ILE A 498 -3.29 31.78 12.51
CA ILE A 498 -4.73 31.82 12.26
C ILE A 498 -5.02 33.14 11.59
N GLN A 499 -5.39 33.13 10.29
CA GLN A 499 -5.47 34.34 9.50
C GLN A 499 -6.60 34.32 8.47
N GLY A 500 -7.35 35.40 8.34
CA GLY A 500 -8.31 35.62 7.26
C GLY A 500 -9.42 34.57 7.18
N ASN A 501 -9.82 33.96 8.29
CA ASN A 501 -10.90 32.98 8.30
C ASN A 501 -12.26 33.70 8.51
N ASN A 502 -13.30 33.24 7.77
CA ASN A 502 -14.68 33.67 7.99
C ASN A 502 -15.38 32.72 8.97
N LEU A 503 -15.60 33.16 10.18
CA LEU A 503 -16.07 32.31 11.28
C LEU A 503 -17.54 32.56 11.68
N ASN A 504 -18.29 33.33 10.91
CA ASN A 504 -19.72 33.60 11.14
C ASN A 504 -20.09 33.84 12.64
N THR A 505 -19.47 34.84 13.24
CA THR A 505 -19.67 35.23 14.67
C THR A 505 -19.18 34.22 15.73
N ALA A 506 -18.64 33.08 15.34
CA ALA A 506 -18.12 32.11 16.28
C ALA A 506 -16.73 32.49 16.79
N THR A 507 -16.34 31.91 17.91
CA THR A 507 -15.09 32.22 18.62
C THR A 507 -14.00 31.22 18.36
N ILE A 508 -12.75 31.66 18.57
CA ILE A 508 -11.56 30.83 18.62
C ILE A 508 -11.27 30.50 20.08
N HIS A 509 -11.11 29.23 20.38
CA HIS A 509 -10.78 28.77 21.73
C HIS A 509 -9.34 28.27 21.78
N HIS A 510 -8.60 28.67 22.81
CA HIS A 510 -7.24 28.24 23.05
C HIS A 510 -7.10 27.67 24.46
N GLY A 511 -6.45 26.53 24.56
CA GLY A 511 -6.25 25.80 25.80
C GLY A 511 -7.37 24.80 26.09
N GLY A 512 -7.29 24.21 27.25
CA GLY A 512 -8.24 23.22 27.73
C GLY A 512 -7.89 21.77 27.37
N GLU A 513 -8.24 20.89 28.27
CA GLU A 513 -8.11 19.44 28.07
C GLU A 513 -9.47 18.75 28.05
N HIS A 514 -9.48 17.53 27.61
CA HIS A 514 -10.58 16.62 27.67
C HIS A 514 -10.93 16.22 29.10
N GLY A 515 -12.17 16.44 29.50
CA GLY A 515 -12.81 15.78 30.61
C GLY A 515 -12.37 16.11 32.06
N ASN A 516 -11.16 16.55 32.31
CA ASN A 516 -10.61 16.91 33.62
C ASN A 516 -9.82 18.21 33.58
N LEU A 517 -10.39 19.21 32.98
CA LEU A 517 -9.72 20.46 32.68
C LEU A 517 -9.41 21.27 33.96
N LYS A 518 -8.11 21.40 34.23
CA LYS A 518 -7.58 22.44 35.10
C LYS A 518 -7.06 23.66 34.36
N THR A 519 -7.00 23.62 33.01
CA THR A 519 -6.47 24.69 32.19
C THR A 519 -7.56 25.68 31.79
N VAL A 520 -7.31 26.96 31.98
CA VAL A 520 -8.27 28.03 31.63
C VAL A 520 -8.38 28.07 30.10
N ILE A 521 -9.61 27.90 29.59
CA ILE A 521 -9.91 28.15 28.18
C ILE A 521 -10.01 29.65 27.99
N LYS A 522 -9.26 30.21 27.05
CA LYS A 522 -9.38 31.60 26.64
C LYS A 522 -10.17 31.68 25.33
N GLU A 523 -11.05 32.64 25.25
CA GLU A 523 -11.85 32.92 24.04
C GLU A 523 -11.33 34.17 23.32
N TYR A 524 -11.28 34.13 22.01
CA TYR A 524 -10.81 35.20 21.15
C TYR A 524 -11.83 35.50 20.05
N SER A 525 -11.88 36.74 19.61
CA SER A 525 -12.76 37.15 18.51
C SER A 525 -12.42 36.42 17.22
N GLY A 526 -13.43 35.92 16.50
CA GLY A 526 -13.25 35.35 15.17
C GLY A 526 -13.02 36.38 14.06
N GLU A 527 -13.08 37.68 14.38
CA GLU A 527 -12.89 38.78 13.42
C GLU A 527 -11.44 39.19 13.24
N LYS A 528 -10.52 38.66 14.07
CA LYS A 528 -9.12 39.06 14.08
C LYS A 528 -8.20 37.90 13.75
N ASP A 529 -7.00 38.26 13.27
CA ASP A 529 -5.90 37.33 13.04
C ASP A 529 -5.12 37.08 14.33
N TYR A 530 -4.64 35.87 14.52
CA TYR A 530 -3.89 35.47 15.71
C TYR A 530 -2.69 34.62 15.35
N ARG A 531 -1.69 34.64 16.20
CA ARG A 531 -0.54 33.76 16.14
C ARG A 531 -0.29 33.12 17.52
N ILE A 532 -0.09 31.82 17.56
CA ILE A 532 0.50 31.14 18.71
C ILE A 532 2.00 31.05 18.48
N ASP A 533 2.77 31.65 19.39
CA ASP A 533 4.21 31.74 19.28
C ASP A 533 4.95 30.42 19.63
N SER A 534 6.27 30.47 19.69
CA SER A 534 7.11 29.33 20.07
C SER A 534 6.91 28.87 21.52
N ASN A 535 6.34 29.70 22.36
CA ASN A 535 6.05 29.40 23.77
C ASN A 535 4.62 28.87 23.97
N GLY A 536 3.82 28.79 22.89
CA GLY A 536 2.43 28.38 22.97
C GLY A 536 1.45 29.48 23.41
N GLU A 537 1.88 30.75 23.43
CA GLU A 537 1.02 31.89 23.76
C GLU A 537 0.32 32.46 22.53
N MET A 538 -0.99 32.69 22.63
CA MET A 538 -1.76 33.32 21.56
C MET A 538 -1.69 34.84 21.67
N LYS A 539 -1.34 35.48 20.57
CA LYS A 539 -1.24 36.93 20.42
C LYS A 539 -2.01 37.38 19.19
N GLU A 540 -2.68 38.53 19.29
CA GLU A 540 -3.30 39.22 18.15
C GLU A 540 -2.18 39.67 17.19
N ARG A 541 -2.44 39.61 15.89
CA ARG A 541 -1.51 39.95 14.82
C ARG A 541 -1.84 41.28 14.18
#